data_9b417ada81746afab4d6f327223f317e
#
_entry.id   9b417ada81746afab4d6f327223f317e
#
_cell.length_a   1.000
_cell.length_b   1.000
_cell.length_c   1.000
_cell.angle_alpha   90.00
_cell.angle_beta   90.00
_cell.angle_gamma   90.00
#
_symmetry.space_group_name_H-M   'P 1'
#
loop_
_entity.id
_entity.type
_entity.pdbx_description
1 polymer ?
#
loop_
_entity_poly.entity_id
_entity_poly.type
_entity_poly.pdbx_seq_one_letter_code
_entity_poly.pdbx_strand_id
1 'polypeptide(L)'
;MADFRREFGPDELLTQYSYLFSDDLKDHPVLDLACGDGHNGIFLASKGFSVVLADRSEEALSQARLNTQTAGVSVQFWQVNLEQEGINPLEGLTFSALLVFRYLHRPLIPCIMKSLKQGGILMYETFTTEQARFGKPKNPDHLLRAGELLSWFQDWEVIYTFEGTIGVPPKAIARLVCRKAS
;
A
#
# COMPACT_ATOMS: atom_id res chain seq x y z
N MET A 1 4.31 -29.22 12.55
CA MET A 1 4.07 -28.58 11.25
C MET A 1 3.04 -27.49 11.49
N ALA A 2 3.48 -26.25 11.67
CA ALA A 2 2.58 -25.14 11.85
C ALA A 2 2.02 -24.74 10.48
N ASP A 3 0.73 -24.92 10.31
CA ASP A 3 -0.04 -24.56 9.12
C ASP A 3 -0.11 -23.02 9.06
N PHE A 4 0.83 -22.40 8.36
CA PHE A 4 0.76 -20.99 8.01
C PHE A 4 -0.20 -20.80 6.84
N ARG A 5 -1.49 -21.06 7.06
CA ARG A 5 -2.52 -20.46 6.22
C ARG A 5 -2.49 -18.97 6.48
N ARG A 6 -1.85 -18.21 5.56
CA ARG A 6 -2.10 -16.77 5.46
C ARG A 6 -3.62 -16.63 5.35
N GLU A 7 -4.23 -15.97 6.31
CA GLU A 7 -5.60 -15.54 6.19
C GLU A 7 -5.68 -14.68 4.92
N PHE A 8 -6.41 -15.15 3.92
CA PHE A 8 -6.63 -14.47 2.63
C PHE A 8 -7.60 -13.30 2.83
N GLY A 9 -7.19 -12.33 3.64
CA GLY A 9 -7.97 -11.13 3.92
C GLY A 9 -7.14 -9.86 3.68
N PRO A 10 -7.79 -8.71 3.51
CA PRO A 10 -7.11 -7.42 3.46
C PRO A 10 -6.39 -7.13 4.77
N ASP A 11 -5.36 -6.29 4.70
CA ASP A 11 -4.67 -5.85 5.90
C ASP A 11 -5.63 -5.15 6.88
N GLU A 12 -5.38 -5.32 8.19
CA GLU A 12 -6.21 -4.77 9.26
C GLU A 12 -6.42 -3.26 9.12
N LEU A 13 -5.35 -2.52 8.77
CA LEU A 13 -5.43 -1.08 8.56
C LEU A 13 -6.45 -0.72 7.48
N LEU A 14 -6.43 -1.43 6.34
CA LEU A 14 -7.38 -1.19 5.26
C LEU A 14 -8.81 -1.53 5.69
N THR A 15 -9.01 -2.62 6.41
CA THR A 15 -10.33 -3.02 6.92
C THR A 15 -10.89 -1.96 7.87
N GLN A 16 -10.08 -1.52 8.83
CA GLN A 16 -10.47 -0.55 9.86
C GLN A 16 -10.87 0.80 9.26
N TYR A 17 -10.18 1.25 8.22
CA TYR A 17 -10.41 2.55 7.59
C TYR A 17 -11.13 2.44 6.22
N SER A 18 -11.75 1.29 5.93
CA SER A 18 -12.46 1.07 4.66
C SER A 18 -13.65 2.01 4.44
N TYR A 19 -14.20 2.60 5.49
CA TYR A 19 -15.28 3.58 5.43
C TYR A 19 -14.87 4.90 4.74
N LEU A 20 -13.57 5.16 4.61
CA LEU A 20 -13.05 6.33 3.89
C LEU A 20 -13.20 6.20 2.36
N PHE A 21 -13.43 4.98 1.87
CA PHE A 21 -13.64 4.71 0.45
C PHE A 21 -15.12 4.89 0.11
N SER A 22 -15.50 6.12 -0.17
CA SER A 22 -16.84 6.53 -0.59
C SER A 22 -16.94 6.72 -2.10
N ASP A 23 -18.14 6.94 -2.63
CA ASP A 23 -18.40 6.99 -4.06
C ASP A 23 -17.67 8.14 -4.79
N ASP A 24 -17.30 9.20 -4.09
CA ASP A 24 -16.50 10.31 -4.59
C ASP A 24 -15.05 9.93 -4.95
N LEU A 25 -14.60 8.76 -4.50
CA LEU A 25 -13.31 8.18 -4.87
C LEU A 25 -13.38 7.22 -6.07
N LYS A 26 -14.56 7.08 -6.71
CA LYS A 26 -14.73 6.19 -7.88
C LYS A 26 -14.43 6.85 -9.22
N ASP A 27 -14.12 8.13 -9.24
CA ASP A 27 -13.79 8.90 -10.45
C ASP A 27 -12.39 8.54 -11.03
N HIS A 28 -11.49 8.03 -10.20
CA HIS A 28 -10.15 7.55 -10.59
C HIS A 28 -9.89 6.18 -9.97
N PRO A 29 -8.97 5.39 -10.54
CA PRO A 29 -8.63 4.09 -9.97
C PRO A 29 -7.91 4.22 -8.63
N VAL A 30 -7.99 3.16 -7.82
CA VAL A 30 -7.11 2.91 -6.68
C VAL A 30 -5.86 2.19 -7.17
N LEU A 31 -4.68 2.60 -6.74
CA LEU A 31 -3.43 1.89 -6.98
C LEU A 31 -3.03 1.09 -5.73
N ASP A 32 -2.91 -0.22 -5.86
CA ASP A 32 -2.25 -1.09 -4.89
C ASP A 32 -0.79 -1.26 -5.33
N LEU A 33 0.11 -0.54 -4.67
CA LEU A 33 1.50 -0.35 -5.08
C LEU A 33 2.38 -1.38 -4.39
N ALA A 34 3.15 -2.16 -5.18
CA ALA A 34 3.87 -3.37 -4.74
C ALA A 34 2.88 -4.38 -4.11
N CYS A 35 1.83 -4.68 -4.86
CA CYS A 35 0.61 -5.35 -4.39
C CYS A 35 0.81 -6.82 -3.96
N GLY A 36 1.92 -7.46 -4.34
CA GLY A 36 2.13 -8.88 -4.10
C GLY A 36 1.01 -9.74 -4.72
N ASP A 37 0.34 -10.52 -3.91
CA ASP A 37 -0.79 -11.38 -4.30
C ASP A 37 -2.14 -10.64 -4.45
N GLY A 38 -2.14 -9.31 -4.24
CA GLY A 38 -3.26 -8.41 -4.55
C GLY A 38 -4.40 -8.37 -3.53
N HIS A 39 -4.26 -8.99 -2.36
CA HIS A 39 -5.36 -9.13 -1.39
C HIS A 39 -6.02 -7.81 -0.97
N ASN A 40 -5.25 -6.71 -0.84
CA ASN A 40 -5.77 -5.39 -0.50
C ASN A 40 -6.57 -4.77 -1.65
N GLY A 41 -6.01 -4.75 -2.86
CA GLY A 41 -6.70 -4.23 -4.03
C GLY A 41 -7.94 -5.04 -4.39
N ILE A 42 -7.89 -6.38 -4.28
CA ILE A 42 -9.04 -7.28 -4.50
C ILE A 42 -10.19 -6.95 -3.54
N PHE A 43 -9.88 -6.65 -2.27
CA PHE A 43 -10.89 -6.22 -1.31
C PHE A 43 -11.60 -4.93 -1.76
N LEU A 44 -10.89 -3.93 -2.27
CA LEU A 44 -11.53 -2.71 -2.78
C LEU A 44 -12.27 -2.95 -4.10
N ALA A 45 -11.75 -3.80 -4.97
CA ALA A 45 -12.45 -4.20 -6.18
C ALA A 45 -13.80 -4.89 -5.87
N SER A 46 -13.87 -5.71 -4.82
CA SER A 46 -15.13 -6.33 -4.36
C SER A 46 -16.15 -5.32 -3.83
N LYS A 47 -15.70 -4.12 -3.47
CA LYS A 47 -16.55 -2.97 -3.09
C LYS A 47 -16.90 -2.07 -4.28
N GLY A 48 -16.53 -2.45 -5.51
CA GLY A 48 -16.87 -1.75 -6.73
C GLY A 48 -15.93 -0.60 -7.11
N PHE A 49 -14.72 -0.56 -6.55
CA PHE A 49 -13.68 0.37 -6.99
C PHE A 49 -12.94 -0.17 -8.21
N SER A 50 -12.58 0.73 -9.13
CA SER A 50 -11.59 0.43 -10.16
C SER A 50 -10.21 0.32 -9.50
N VAL A 51 -9.49 -0.78 -9.73
CA VAL A 51 -8.22 -1.04 -9.06
C VAL A 51 -7.14 -1.41 -10.06
N VAL A 52 -5.95 -0.87 -9.84
CA VAL A 52 -4.71 -1.25 -10.51
C VAL A 52 -3.83 -1.97 -9.50
N LEU A 53 -3.49 -3.24 -9.78
CA LEU A 53 -2.52 -4.03 -9.02
C LEU A 53 -1.15 -3.90 -9.68
N ALA A 54 -0.22 -3.23 -9.03
CA ALA A 54 1.11 -2.96 -9.56
C ALA A 54 2.19 -3.72 -8.77
N ASP A 55 2.99 -4.53 -9.45
CA ASP A 55 4.16 -5.20 -8.87
C ASP A 55 5.23 -5.43 -9.93
N ARG A 56 6.49 -5.60 -9.51
CA ARG A 56 7.59 -5.97 -10.41
C ARG A 56 7.64 -7.47 -10.70
N SER A 57 7.12 -8.27 -9.79
CA SER A 57 7.15 -9.74 -9.85
C SER A 57 5.99 -10.29 -10.67
N GLU A 58 6.30 -10.89 -11.82
CA GLU A 58 5.29 -11.62 -12.60
C GLU A 58 4.71 -12.80 -11.83
N GLU A 59 5.49 -13.44 -10.95
CA GLU A 59 5.00 -14.50 -10.08
C GLU A 59 3.91 -13.99 -9.11
N ALA A 60 4.16 -12.83 -8.47
CA ALA A 60 3.18 -12.19 -7.60
C ALA A 60 1.91 -11.81 -8.37
N LEU A 61 2.04 -11.20 -9.55
CA LEU A 61 0.90 -10.84 -10.39
C LEU A 61 0.15 -12.07 -10.92
N SER A 62 0.84 -13.18 -11.19
CA SER A 62 0.18 -14.44 -11.56
C SER A 62 -0.66 -14.99 -10.41
N GLN A 63 -0.17 -14.92 -9.17
CA GLN A 63 -0.96 -15.28 -7.99
C GLN A 63 -2.14 -14.32 -7.81
N ALA A 64 -1.93 -13.01 -7.99
CA ALA A 64 -3.00 -12.02 -7.92
C ALA A 64 -4.09 -12.27 -8.97
N ARG A 65 -3.74 -12.72 -10.19
CA ARG A 65 -4.73 -13.14 -11.22
C ARG A 65 -5.60 -14.31 -10.75
N LEU A 66 -5.00 -15.31 -10.14
CA LEU A 66 -5.75 -16.45 -9.58
C LEU A 66 -6.69 -15.99 -8.45
N ASN A 67 -6.19 -15.10 -7.58
CA ASN A 67 -6.98 -14.57 -6.48
C ASN A 67 -8.16 -13.71 -6.96
N THR A 68 -7.98 -12.88 -7.99
CA THR A 68 -9.06 -12.09 -8.60
C THR A 68 -10.12 -12.98 -9.25
N GLN A 69 -9.71 -14.04 -9.94
CA GLN A 69 -10.65 -15.02 -10.51
C GLN A 69 -11.47 -15.71 -9.41
N THR A 70 -10.82 -16.12 -8.33
CA THR A 70 -11.49 -16.75 -7.18
C THR A 70 -12.47 -15.80 -6.51
N ALA A 71 -12.11 -14.52 -6.38
CA ALA A 71 -12.96 -13.49 -5.80
C ALA A 71 -14.09 -13.00 -6.75
N GLY A 72 -14.04 -13.37 -8.04
CA GLY A 72 -15.02 -12.93 -9.04
C GLY A 72 -14.98 -11.43 -9.32
N VAL A 73 -13.82 -10.79 -9.20
CA VAL A 73 -13.62 -9.35 -9.43
C VAL A 73 -12.74 -9.07 -10.64
N SER A 74 -12.88 -7.87 -11.20
CA SER A 74 -12.05 -7.39 -12.31
C SER A 74 -11.13 -6.27 -11.82
N VAL A 75 -9.85 -6.36 -12.18
CA VAL A 75 -8.82 -5.36 -11.88
C VAL A 75 -7.89 -5.19 -13.08
N GLN A 76 -7.11 -4.12 -13.08
CA GLN A 76 -6.00 -3.95 -14.02
C GLN A 76 -4.72 -4.46 -13.37
N PHE A 77 -3.90 -5.16 -14.17
CA PHE A 77 -2.56 -5.61 -13.74
C PHE A 77 -1.50 -4.78 -14.43
N TRP A 78 -0.55 -4.32 -13.65
CA TRP A 78 0.54 -3.51 -14.14
C TRP A 78 1.88 -4.08 -13.64
N GLN A 79 2.60 -4.76 -14.54
CA GLN A 79 3.97 -5.17 -14.23
C GLN A 79 4.90 -3.97 -14.39
N VAL A 80 5.47 -3.49 -13.32
CA VAL A 80 6.31 -2.29 -13.31
C VAL A 80 7.42 -2.38 -12.28
N ASN A 81 8.62 -1.94 -12.67
CA ASN A 81 9.69 -1.69 -11.73
C ASN A 81 9.58 -0.27 -11.17
N LEU A 82 9.13 -0.15 -9.93
CA LEU A 82 8.94 1.11 -9.22
C LEU A 82 10.25 1.74 -8.72
N GLU A 83 11.37 1.01 -8.82
CA GLU A 83 12.70 1.38 -8.32
C GLU A 83 13.67 1.72 -9.45
N GLN A 84 13.18 1.96 -10.67
CA GLN A 84 14.02 2.31 -11.79
C GLN A 84 14.59 3.71 -11.61
N GLU A 85 15.91 3.79 -11.53
CA GLU A 85 16.62 5.04 -11.30
C GLU A 85 16.35 6.08 -12.40
N GLY A 86 16.09 7.33 -12.00
CA GLY A 86 15.86 8.46 -12.91
C GLY A 86 14.50 8.46 -13.63
N ILE A 87 13.65 7.48 -13.37
CA ILE A 87 12.32 7.38 -13.98
C ILE A 87 11.23 7.54 -12.92
N ASN A 88 10.24 8.40 -13.21
CA ASN A 88 9.01 8.45 -12.44
C ASN A 88 7.98 7.48 -13.05
N PRO A 89 7.78 6.29 -12.49
CA PRO A 89 6.85 5.32 -13.06
C PRO A 89 5.38 5.75 -12.97
N LEU A 90 5.06 6.74 -12.11
CA LEU A 90 3.71 7.26 -11.91
C LEU A 90 3.45 8.57 -12.68
N GLU A 91 4.36 8.98 -13.58
CA GLU A 91 4.22 10.24 -14.32
C GLU A 91 2.96 10.25 -15.20
N GLY A 92 2.19 11.35 -15.08
CA GLY A 92 0.95 11.53 -15.84
C GLY A 92 -0.24 10.67 -15.36
N LEU A 93 -0.04 9.83 -14.33
CA LEU A 93 -1.09 9.02 -13.75
C LEU A 93 -1.74 9.74 -12.56
N THR A 94 -3.04 9.53 -12.39
CA THR A 94 -3.82 10.05 -11.26
C THR A 94 -4.67 8.95 -10.64
N PHE A 95 -4.60 8.86 -9.32
CA PHE A 95 -5.32 7.86 -8.54
C PHE A 95 -6.19 8.52 -7.47
N SER A 96 -7.32 7.92 -7.17
CA SER A 96 -8.20 8.37 -6.07
C SER A 96 -7.69 7.88 -4.71
N ALA A 97 -7.01 6.76 -4.68
CA ALA A 97 -6.34 6.27 -3.49
C ALA A 97 -5.07 5.49 -3.84
N LEU A 98 -4.14 5.47 -2.89
CA LEU A 98 -2.90 4.70 -2.96
C LEU A 98 -2.78 3.81 -1.72
N LEU A 99 -2.56 2.53 -1.95
CA LEU A 99 -2.26 1.54 -0.93
C LEU A 99 -0.79 1.17 -1.03
N VAL A 100 -0.06 1.27 0.08
CA VAL A 100 1.36 0.91 0.16
C VAL A 100 1.58 0.07 1.41
N PHE A 101 1.75 -1.23 1.24
CA PHE A 101 1.94 -2.16 2.36
C PHE A 101 3.24 -2.94 2.22
N ARG A 102 4.05 -2.90 3.28
CA ARG A 102 5.34 -3.64 3.39
C ARG A 102 6.34 -3.31 2.28
N TYR A 103 6.26 -2.09 1.77
CA TYR A 103 7.12 -1.58 0.71
C TYR A 103 7.70 -0.22 1.11
N LEU A 104 8.96 0.02 0.78
CA LEU A 104 9.64 1.30 0.97
C LEU A 104 10.65 1.55 -0.13
N HIS A 105 10.42 2.60 -0.89
CA HIS A 105 11.38 3.18 -1.82
C HIS A 105 11.31 4.70 -1.74
N ARG A 106 12.26 5.31 -1.02
CA ARG A 106 12.23 6.75 -0.69
C ARG A 106 12.13 7.66 -1.92
N PRO A 107 12.86 7.39 -3.03
CA PRO A 107 12.75 8.19 -4.25
C PRO A 107 11.34 8.23 -4.87
N LEU A 108 10.48 7.25 -4.55
CA LEU A 108 9.11 7.18 -5.06
C LEU A 108 8.13 8.09 -4.30
N ILE A 109 8.47 8.54 -3.10
CA ILE A 109 7.55 9.34 -2.26
C ILE A 109 7.04 10.60 -2.97
N PRO A 110 7.88 11.43 -3.63
CA PRO A 110 7.38 12.58 -4.39
C PRO A 110 6.46 12.19 -5.55
N CYS A 111 6.68 11.01 -6.16
CA CYS A 111 5.83 10.51 -7.24
C CYS A 111 4.46 10.09 -6.71
N ILE A 112 4.42 9.39 -5.56
CA ILE A 112 3.20 9.03 -4.82
C ILE A 112 2.40 10.30 -4.52
N MET A 113 3.05 11.33 -3.96
CA MET A 113 2.39 12.58 -3.62
C MET A 113 1.75 13.27 -4.85
N LYS A 114 2.43 13.26 -5.99
CA LYS A 114 1.95 13.89 -7.22
C LYS A 114 0.81 13.11 -7.86
N SER A 115 0.88 11.78 -7.87
CA SER A 115 -0.09 10.92 -8.53
C SER A 115 -1.41 10.74 -7.78
N LEU A 116 -1.49 11.11 -6.50
CA LEU A 116 -2.75 11.11 -5.76
C LEU A 116 -3.54 12.40 -6.05
N LYS A 117 -4.83 12.26 -6.40
CA LYS A 117 -5.71 13.42 -6.60
C LYS A 117 -5.89 14.22 -5.30
N GLN A 118 -6.32 15.48 -5.39
CA GLN A 118 -6.79 16.25 -4.23
C GLN A 118 -7.98 15.54 -3.58
N GLY A 119 -8.03 15.51 -2.25
CA GLY A 119 -9.02 14.74 -1.49
C GLY A 119 -8.82 13.22 -1.51
N GLY A 120 -7.83 12.71 -2.25
CA GLY A 120 -7.51 11.29 -2.34
C GLY A 120 -6.93 10.73 -1.05
N ILE A 121 -7.04 9.41 -0.86
CA ILE A 121 -6.63 8.69 0.35
C ILE A 121 -5.29 7.98 0.11
N LEU A 122 -4.35 8.16 1.04
CA LEU A 122 -3.16 7.33 1.16
C LEU A 122 -3.26 6.44 2.40
N MET A 123 -3.06 5.14 2.21
CA MET A 123 -2.81 4.19 3.29
C MET A 123 -1.41 3.62 3.15
N TYR A 124 -0.59 3.81 4.17
CA TYR A 124 0.79 3.35 4.17
C TYR A 124 1.10 2.57 5.45
N GLU A 125 1.58 1.34 5.32
CA GLU A 125 2.14 0.56 6.42
C GLU A 125 3.44 -0.08 5.96
N THR A 126 4.53 0.15 6.69
CA THR A 126 5.77 -0.60 6.47
C THR A 126 6.61 -0.69 7.73
N PHE A 127 7.72 -1.40 7.65
CA PHE A 127 8.58 -1.70 8.78
C PHE A 127 9.47 -0.51 9.16
N THR A 128 9.73 -0.37 10.47
CA THR A 128 10.70 0.59 11.02
C THR A 128 12.06 -0.08 11.30
N THR A 129 13.08 0.72 11.58
CA THR A 129 14.43 0.23 11.91
C THR A 129 14.44 -0.75 13.08
N GLU A 130 13.49 -0.64 14.02
CA GLU A 130 13.33 -1.58 15.13
C GLU A 130 12.96 -3.01 14.69
N GLN A 131 12.44 -3.19 13.48
CA GLN A 131 12.12 -4.51 12.93
C GLN A 131 13.33 -5.42 12.85
N ALA A 132 14.52 -4.88 12.61
CA ALA A 132 15.76 -5.66 12.54
C ALA A 132 16.05 -6.50 13.81
N ARG A 133 15.46 -6.12 14.95
CA ARG A 133 15.54 -6.85 16.24
C ARG A 133 14.64 -8.09 16.28
N PHE A 134 13.58 -8.09 15.48
CA PHE A 134 12.55 -9.15 15.47
C PHE A 134 12.67 -10.11 14.28
N GLY A 135 13.28 -9.65 13.16
CA GLY A 135 13.40 -10.49 11.98
C GLY A 135 13.71 -9.70 10.69
N LYS A 136 13.21 -10.21 9.57
CA LYS A 136 13.31 -9.52 8.26
C LYS A 136 12.17 -8.50 8.11
N PRO A 137 12.39 -7.44 7.30
CA PRO A 137 13.63 -7.06 6.64
C PRO A 137 14.67 -6.52 7.63
N LYS A 138 15.98 -6.59 7.26
CA LYS A 138 17.09 -6.05 8.04
C LYS A 138 17.86 -4.95 7.31
N ASN A 139 17.69 -4.84 5.98
CA ASN A 139 18.34 -3.80 5.20
C ASN A 139 17.74 -2.43 5.58
N PRO A 140 18.58 -1.46 6.05
CA PRO A 140 18.12 -0.13 6.43
C PRO A 140 17.37 0.63 5.34
N ASP A 141 17.66 0.35 4.06
CA ASP A 141 16.98 0.99 2.93
C ASP A 141 15.50 0.63 2.85
N HIS A 142 15.12 -0.53 3.41
CA HIS A 142 13.74 -1.02 3.50
C HIS A 142 13.08 -0.77 4.85
N LEU A 143 13.71 0.02 5.72
CA LEU A 143 13.24 0.31 7.07
C LEU A 143 13.10 1.82 7.29
N LEU A 144 11.94 2.24 7.76
CA LEU A 144 11.68 3.64 8.12
C LEU A 144 12.48 4.04 9.36
N ARG A 145 13.03 5.23 9.35
CA ARG A 145 13.54 5.89 10.54
C ARG A 145 12.38 6.37 11.41
N ALA A 146 12.65 6.59 12.70
CA ALA A 146 11.63 7.10 13.61
C ALA A 146 11.00 8.41 13.09
N GLY A 147 9.66 8.45 13.03
CA GLY A 147 8.87 9.60 12.57
C GLY A 147 8.95 9.91 11.07
N GLU A 148 9.73 9.14 10.29
CA GLU A 148 10.00 9.44 8.89
C GLU A 148 8.73 9.41 8.02
N LEU A 149 7.86 8.40 8.22
CA LEU A 149 6.63 8.28 7.45
C LEU A 149 5.72 9.49 7.63
N LEU A 150 5.47 9.90 8.86
CA LEU A 150 4.64 11.05 9.17
C LEU A 150 5.25 12.35 8.62
N SER A 151 6.57 12.51 8.69
CA SER A 151 7.25 13.73 8.25
C SER A 151 7.05 14.03 6.76
N TRP A 152 6.87 13.01 5.91
CA TRP A 152 6.64 13.22 4.48
C TRP A 152 5.25 13.77 4.15
N PHE A 153 4.24 13.46 4.99
CA PHE A 153 2.83 13.78 4.73
C PHE A 153 2.21 14.67 5.81
N GLN A 154 3.03 15.35 6.62
CA GLN A 154 2.55 16.18 7.74
C GLN A 154 1.65 17.34 7.33
N ASP A 155 1.77 17.82 6.08
CA ASP A 155 0.95 18.90 5.52
C ASP A 155 -0.40 18.39 4.96
N TRP A 156 -0.64 17.09 5.01
CA TRP A 156 -1.91 16.49 4.62
C TRP A 156 -2.83 16.32 5.84
N GLU A 157 -4.12 16.09 5.60
CA GLU A 157 -5.05 15.74 6.67
C GLU A 157 -4.71 14.34 7.20
N VAL A 158 -4.00 14.27 8.32
CA VAL A 158 -3.64 13.01 8.99
C VAL A 158 -4.86 12.49 9.75
N ILE A 159 -5.42 11.37 9.28
CA ILE A 159 -6.58 10.70 9.88
C ILE A 159 -6.14 9.73 10.96
N TYR A 160 -5.04 9.01 10.71
CA TYR A 160 -4.44 8.08 11.65
C TYR A 160 -2.94 7.96 11.44
N THR A 161 -2.21 7.87 12.54
CA THR A 161 -0.79 7.53 12.53
C THR A 161 -0.46 6.64 13.73
N PHE A 162 0.45 5.71 13.52
CA PHE A 162 0.99 4.83 14.56
C PHE A 162 2.42 4.47 14.21
N GLU A 163 3.28 4.43 15.22
CA GLU A 163 4.62 3.86 15.10
C GLU A 163 4.91 3.07 16.38
N GLY A 164 5.31 1.81 16.23
CA GLY A 164 5.56 0.95 17.37
C GLY A 164 5.61 -0.53 17.02
N THR A 165 5.57 -1.36 18.06
CA THR A 165 5.60 -2.81 17.93
C THR A 165 4.20 -3.39 18.14
N ILE A 166 3.80 -4.30 17.24
CA ILE A 166 2.50 -4.98 17.27
C ILE A 166 2.65 -6.49 17.12
N GLY A 167 1.65 -7.22 17.56
CA GLY A 167 1.44 -8.65 17.26
C GLY A 167 2.34 -9.62 18.01
N VAL A 168 2.04 -10.90 17.82
CA VAL A 168 2.81 -12.06 18.27
C VAL A 168 2.93 -13.03 17.10
N PRO A 169 4.11 -13.21 16.51
CA PRO A 169 5.41 -12.61 16.87
C PRO A 169 5.44 -11.10 16.64
N PRO A 170 6.29 -10.36 17.37
CA PRO A 170 6.34 -8.91 17.31
C PRO A 170 6.84 -8.40 15.95
N LYS A 171 6.23 -7.30 15.49
CA LYS A 171 6.62 -6.56 14.28
C LYS A 171 6.70 -5.07 14.63
N ALA A 172 7.80 -4.43 14.26
CA ALA A 172 7.96 -2.98 14.41
C ALA A 172 7.57 -2.29 13.10
N ILE A 173 6.50 -1.52 13.14
CA ILE A 173 5.88 -0.89 11.96
C ILE A 173 5.56 0.57 12.21
N ALA A 174 5.42 1.32 11.11
CA ALA A 174 4.72 2.60 11.09
C ALA A 174 3.49 2.50 10.16
N ARG A 175 2.40 3.14 10.57
CA ARG A 175 1.13 3.24 9.86
C ARG A 175 0.75 4.69 9.65
N LEU A 176 0.21 5.00 8.49
CA LEU A 176 -0.35 6.31 8.17
C LEU A 176 -1.60 6.13 7.32
N VAL A 177 -2.67 6.81 7.70
CA VAL A 177 -3.84 7.05 6.88
C VAL A 177 -4.01 8.55 6.78
N CYS A 178 -3.98 9.09 5.59
CA CYS A 178 -4.13 10.52 5.39
C CYS A 178 -4.89 10.83 4.10
N ARG A 179 -5.45 12.04 4.04
CA ARG A 179 -6.11 12.60 2.88
C ARG A 179 -5.25 13.73 2.32
N LYS A 180 -5.02 13.72 1.01
CA LYS A 180 -4.30 14.83 0.37
C LYS A 180 -5.14 16.10 0.48
N ALA A 181 -4.52 17.18 0.99
CA ALA A 181 -5.17 18.48 1.10
C ALA A 181 -5.67 18.98 -0.27
N SER A 182 -6.76 19.74 -0.23
CA SER A 182 -7.37 20.37 -1.41
C SER A 182 -6.50 21.50 -1.96
#